data_078b5ba9fabdf32b78411e9bf8e2437f
#
_entry.id   078b5ba9fabdf32b78411e9bf8e2437f
#
_cell.length_a   1.000
_cell.length_b   1.000
_cell.length_c   1.000
_cell.angle_alpha   90.00
_cell.angle_beta   90.00
_cell.angle_gamma   90.00
#
_symmetry.space_group_name_H-M   'P 1'
#
loop_
_entity.id
_entity.type
_entity.pdbx_description
1 polymer ?
#
loop_
_entity_poly.entity_id
_entity_poly.type
_entity_poly.pdbx_seq_one_letter_code
_entity_poly.pdbx_strand_id
1 'polypeptide(L)'
;MFPEINSFDPWFFDDTADRLGVSPVAVVQDYAVTVVLYYLYRNNMVSDCVFKGGTSIKKIYFPDARFSVDLDFDSKYSMESPAKYATEFEMRLNRLVNNVLGSVYIYEIERIETSLWLFFNIKYRVFDYDELTRIDVDYGPARASFVKQKVYAEPYISDMFSVDVYPVETILEQKVIALIDRNTAKDLWGVYFLHITKGVKPDNPLRKIVEQYNGENNTDFDLRKILFIVDDIISESDFMILSEIYMPSNIQRDFDKVRRGVREFIEEYWNFR
;
A
#
# COMPACT_ATOMS: atom_id res chain seq x y z
N MET A 1 12.16 23.51 5.71
CA MET A 1 11.07 23.24 6.67
C MET A 1 9.77 23.20 5.89
N PHE A 2 8.87 22.28 6.16
CA PHE A 2 7.58 22.15 5.47
C PHE A 2 6.49 22.56 6.46
N PRO A 3 6.07 23.83 6.49
CA PRO A 3 5.08 24.35 7.43
C PRO A 3 3.70 23.70 7.27
N GLU A 4 3.49 23.03 6.15
CA GLU A 4 2.25 22.31 5.84
C GLU A 4 2.13 20.97 6.58
N ILE A 5 3.24 20.44 7.14
CA ILE A 5 3.22 19.22 7.95
C ILE A 5 2.87 19.59 9.39
N ASN A 6 1.72 19.11 9.85
CA ASN A 6 1.26 19.35 11.20
C ASN A 6 2.06 18.53 12.22
N SER A 7 2.40 19.14 13.34
CA SER A 7 2.95 18.48 14.53
C SER A 7 1.80 18.15 15.48
N PHE A 8 1.91 17.00 16.12
CA PHE A 8 0.93 16.52 17.09
C PHE A 8 1.64 16.21 18.40
N ASP A 9 0.90 16.17 19.49
CA ASP A 9 1.34 15.62 20.78
C ASP A 9 1.02 14.10 20.85
N PRO A 10 1.56 13.36 21.82
CA PRO A 10 1.31 11.92 21.95
C PRO A 10 -0.18 11.58 22.10
N TRP A 11 -0.95 12.41 22.78
CA TRP A 11 -2.38 12.23 23.02
C TRP A 11 -3.21 12.13 21.74
N PHE A 12 -2.81 12.81 20.69
CA PHE A 12 -3.49 12.75 19.41
C PHE A 12 -3.53 11.33 18.85
N PHE A 13 -2.43 10.59 18.97
CA PHE A 13 -2.32 9.24 18.43
C PHE A 13 -3.16 8.25 19.23
N ASP A 14 -3.11 8.35 20.56
CA ASP A 14 -3.89 7.49 21.44
C ASP A 14 -5.40 7.74 21.29
N ASP A 15 -5.86 9.00 21.34
CA ASP A 15 -7.27 9.38 21.14
C ASP A 15 -7.79 8.93 19.76
N THR A 16 -6.99 9.11 18.73
CA THR A 16 -7.36 8.67 17.37
C THR A 16 -7.46 7.16 17.28
N ALA A 17 -6.54 6.43 17.90
CA ALA A 17 -6.54 4.98 17.95
C ALA A 17 -7.76 4.43 18.69
N ASP A 18 -8.07 4.98 19.86
CA ASP A 18 -9.23 4.61 20.66
C ASP A 18 -10.53 4.83 19.89
N ARG A 19 -10.68 6.01 19.28
CA ARG A 19 -11.86 6.36 18.48
C ARG A 19 -12.07 5.43 17.28
N LEU A 20 -11.00 4.97 16.65
CA LEU A 20 -11.04 4.08 15.49
C LEU A 20 -11.04 2.59 15.87
N GLY A 21 -10.67 2.26 17.11
CA GLY A 21 -10.51 0.89 17.57
C GLY A 21 -9.35 0.16 16.89
N VAL A 22 -8.19 0.84 16.77
CA VAL A 22 -6.94 0.31 16.21
C VAL A 22 -5.80 0.47 17.21
N SER A 23 -4.63 -0.11 16.90
CA SER A 23 -3.42 0.16 17.69
C SER A 23 -2.92 1.61 17.47
N PRO A 24 -2.44 2.32 18.50
CA PRO A 24 -1.77 3.61 18.34
C PRO A 24 -0.60 3.57 17.35
N VAL A 25 0.11 2.44 17.27
CA VAL A 25 1.17 2.20 16.29
C VAL A 25 0.66 2.38 14.86
N ALA A 26 -0.54 1.90 14.53
CA ALA A 26 -1.11 2.04 13.18
C ALA A 26 -1.36 3.52 12.81
N VAL A 27 -1.80 4.34 13.78
CA VAL A 27 -2.01 5.79 13.57
C VAL A 27 -0.68 6.53 13.39
N VAL A 28 0.32 6.18 14.20
CA VAL A 28 1.69 6.71 14.09
C VAL A 28 2.30 6.39 12.73
N GLN A 29 2.17 5.14 12.30
CA GLN A 29 2.68 4.70 10.99
C GLN A 29 1.93 5.38 9.83
N ASP A 30 0.61 5.55 9.93
CA ASP A 30 -0.20 6.27 8.93
C ASP A 30 0.20 7.74 8.81
N TYR A 31 0.51 8.37 9.94
CA TYR A 31 1.06 9.72 9.98
C TYR A 31 2.41 9.79 9.28
N ALA A 32 3.36 8.96 9.68
CA ALA A 32 4.71 8.97 9.14
C ALA A 32 4.73 8.66 7.63
N VAL A 33 3.97 7.68 7.18
CA VAL A 33 3.82 7.34 5.74
C VAL A 33 3.26 8.51 4.95
N THR A 34 2.31 9.25 5.52
CA THR A 34 1.71 10.43 4.86
C THR A 34 2.71 11.57 4.76
N VAL A 35 3.51 11.80 5.82
CA VAL A 35 4.59 12.81 5.84
C VAL A 35 5.66 12.47 4.80
N VAL A 36 6.08 11.20 4.72
CA VAL A 36 7.06 10.75 3.71
C VAL A 36 6.50 10.91 2.30
N LEU A 37 5.25 10.49 2.04
CA LEU A 37 4.60 10.66 0.73
C LEU A 37 4.55 12.14 0.31
N TYR A 38 4.20 13.03 1.24
CA TYR A 38 4.19 14.47 0.99
C TYR A 38 5.58 15.01 0.65
N TYR A 39 6.60 14.56 1.38
CA TYR A 39 8.00 14.94 1.09
C TYR A 39 8.41 14.49 -0.33
N LEU A 40 8.11 13.26 -0.70
CA LEU A 40 8.40 12.74 -2.04
C LEU A 40 7.71 13.59 -3.12
N TYR A 41 6.44 13.92 -2.92
CA TYR A 41 5.68 14.79 -3.82
C TYR A 41 6.31 16.19 -3.93
N ARG A 42 6.52 16.87 -2.83
CA ARG A 42 7.05 18.25 -2.79
C ARG A 42 8.44 18.38 -3.42
N ASN A 43 9.21 17.33 -3.42
CA ASN A 43 10.54 17.29 -4.03
C ASN A 43 10.54 16.66 -5.44
N ASN A 44 9.40 16.44 -6.06
CA ASN A 44 9.27 15.80 -7.38
C ASN A 44 10.03 14.47 -7.50
N MET A 45 10.10 13.69 -6.42
CA MET A 45 10.82 12.41 -6.40
C MET A 45 10.01 11.27 -7.01
N VAL A 46 8.69 11.42 -7.04
CA VAL A 46 7.73 10.44 -7.58
C VAL A 46 6.92 10.98 -8.77
N SER A 47 7.40 12.04 -9.43
CA SER A 47 6.78 12.63 -10.63
C SER A 47 6.66 11.64 -11.78
N ASP A 48 7.64 10.73 -11.90
CA ASP A 48 7.71 9.70 -12.95
C ASP A 48 7.28 8.32 -12.43
N CYS A 49 6.53 8.29 -11.34
CA CYS A 49 6.02 7.08 -10.72
C CYS A 49 4.49 7.07 -10.69
N VAL A 50 3.93 5.87 -10.62
CA VAL A 50 2.51 5.60 -10.42
C VAL A 50 2.32 4.94 -9.06
N PHE A 51 1.55 5.56 -8.18
CA PHE A 51 1.27 5.06 -6.84
C PHE A 51 0.33 3.86 -6.89
N LYS A 52 0.59 2.87 -6.03
CA LYS A 52 -0.18 1.62 -5.96
C LYS A 52 -0.25 1.09 -4.51
N GLY A 53 -0.67 -0.14 -4.37
CA GLY A 53 -0.59 -0.88 -3.11
C GLY A 53 -1.67 -0.53 -2.09
N GLY A 54 -1.48 -1.00 -0.86
CA GLY A 54 -2.46 -0.83 0.23
C GLY A 54 -2.65 0.61 0.66
N THR A 55 -1.58 1.39 0.67
CA THR A 55 -1.61 2.79 1.07
C THR A 55 -2.37 3.65 0.06
N SER A 56 -2.30 3.33 -1.24
CA SER A 56 -3.11 4.04 -2.25
C SER A 56 -4.60 3.79 -2.06
N ILE A 57 -5.03 2.60 -1.62
CA ILE A 57 -6.44 2.32 -1.29
C ILE A 57 -6.94 3.29 -0.23
N LYS A 58 -6.20 3.44 0.88
CA LYS A 58 -6.58 4.31 1.99
C LYS A 58 -6.45 5.81 1.66
N LYS A 59 -5.34 6.20 1.06
CA LYS A 59 -4.99 7.62 0.88
C LYS A 59 -5.63 8.27 -0.35
N ILE A 60 -6.15 7.47 -1.30
CA ILE A 60 -6.71 7.99 -2.54
C ILE A 60 -8.20 7.67 -2.68
N TYR A 61 -8.58 6.41 -2.41
CA TYR A 61 -9.92 5.94 -2.77
C TYR A 61 -10.87 5.85 -1.58
N PHE A 62 -10.41 5.24 -0.48
CA PHE A 62 -11.28 4.90 0.64
C PHE A 62 -10.59 5.21 1.98
N PRO A 63 -10.76 6.43 2.52
CA PRO A 63 -10.15 6.82 3.82
C PRO A 63 -10.53 5.91 4.99
N ASP A 64 -11.63 5.18 4.87
CA ASP A 64 -12.11 4.19 5.84
C ASP A 64 -11.48 2.79 5.66
N ALA A 65 -10.57 2.59 4.70
CA ALA A 65 -9.83 1.34 4.57
C ALA A 65 -8.91 1.10 5.79
N ARG A 66 -8.45 -0.16 5.94
CA ARG A 66 -7.42 -0.47 6.94
C ARG A 66 -6.16 0.38 6.75
N PHE A 67 -5.43 0.56 7.83
CA PHE A 67 -4.13 1.21 7.78
C PHE A 67 -3.11 0.38 6.96
N SER A 68 -2.19 1.07 6.31
CA SER A 68 -1.10 0.50 5.51
C SER A 68 0.15 1.36 5.65
N VAL A 69 1.32 0.74 5.67
CA VAL A 69 2.55 1.37 6.13
C VAL A 69 3.64 1.49 5.07
N ASP A 70 3.41 0.91 3.88
CA ASP A 70 4.38 0.92 2.78
C ASP A 70 3.94 1.90 1.68
N LEU A 71 4.90 2.46 0.95
CA LEU A 71 4.68 3.31 -0.22
C LEU A 71 5.16 2.56 -1.46
N ASP A 72 4.23 2.04 -2.23
CA ASP A 72 4.50 1.23 -3.42
C ASP A 72 4.33 2.06 -4.70
N PHE A 73 5.29 2.01 -5.60
CA PHE A 73 5.27 2.70 -6.89
C PHE A 73 5.73 1.80 -8.03
N ASP A 74 5.15 2.01 -9.22
CA ASP A 74 5.71 1.58 -10.49
C ASP A 74 6.33 2.79 -11.20
N SER A 75 7.40 2.58 -11.96
CA SER A 75 7.87 3.62 -12.87
C SER A 75 6.86 3.82 -14.01
N LYS A 76 6.61 5.06 -14.45
CA LYS A 76 5.75 5.32 -15.62
C LYS A 76 6.32 4.77 -16.91
N TYR A 77 7.65 4.74 -16.99
CA TYR A 77 8.40 4.35 -18.18
C TYR A 77 9.50 3.38 -17.80
N SER A 78 9.97 2.58 -18.77
CA SER A 78 11.19 1.80 -18.56
C SER A 78 12.34 2.71 -18.19
N MET A 79 12.99 2.43 -17.08
CA MET A 79 14.14 3.23 -16.63
C MET A 79 15.37 2.89 -17.47
N GLU A 80 15.90 3.88 -18.21
CA GLU A 80 17.12 3.70 -19.00
C GLU A 80 18.36 3.44 -18.11
N SER A 81 18.36 3.98 -16.91
CA SER A 81 19.47 3.86 -15.96
C SER A 81 18.99 3.71 -14.52
N PRO A 82 18.54 2.51 -14.11
CA PRO A 82 18.05 2.24 -12.76
C PRO A 82 19.04 2.65 -11.65
N ALA A 83 20.32 2.33 -11.81
CA ALA A 83 21.35 2.64 -10.81
C ALA A 83 21.55 4.17 -10.61
N LYS A 84 21.45 4.96 -11.69
CA LYS A 84 21.51 6.42 -11.58
C LYS A 84 20.28 6.96 -10.85
N TYR A 85 19.10 6.49 -11.21
CA TYR A 85 17.85 6.85 -10.53
C TYR A 85 17.91 6.53 -9.03
N ALA A 86 18.34 5.31 -8.69
CA ALA A 86 18.46 4.87 -7.29
C ALA A 86 19.43 5.76 -6.49
N THR A 87 20.60 6.12 -7.08
CA THR A 87 21.58 6.99 -6.45
C THR A 87 21.05 8.41 -6.22
N GLU A 88 20.37 8.99 -7.22
CA GLU A 88 19.77 10.31 -7.10
C GLU A 88 18.63 10.32 -6.10
N PHE A 89 17.81 9.28 -6.07
CA PHE A 89 16.72 9.12 -5.12
C PHE A 89 17.26 9.02 -3.69
N GLU A 90 18.28 8.18 -3.46
CA GLU A 90 18.94 8.02 -2.17
C GLU A 90 19.56 9.33 -1.66
N MET A 91 20.31 10.04 -2.52
CA MET A 91 20.89 11.33 -2.14
C MET A 91 19.83 12.35 -1.66
N ARG A 92 18.65 12.33 -2.28
CA ARG A 92 17.55 13.23 -1.93
C ARG A 92 16.84 12.78 -0.66
N LEU A 93 16.64 11.47 -0.46
CA LEU A 93 16.11 10.91 0.77
C LEU A 93 17.04 11.14 1.96
N ASN A 94 18.34 10.99 1.79
CA ASN A 94 19.32 11.17 2.85
C ASN A 94 19.35 12.59 3.44
N ARG A 95 18.74 13.56 2.74
CA ARG A 95 18.50 14.90 3.33
C ARG A 95 17.49 14.87 4.47
N LEU A 96 16.73 13.79 4.62
CA LEU A 96 15.79 13.58 5.73
C LEU A 96 16.47 13.07 7.01
N VAL A 97 17.63 12.41 6.87
CA VAL A 97 18.33 11.82 8.01
C VAL A 97 18.75 12.91 9.00
N ASN A 98 18.47 12.68 10.27
CA ASN A 98 18.64 13.63 11.37
C ASN A 98 17.77 14.91 11.26
N ASN A 99 16.69 14.85 10.51
CA ASN A 99 15.71 15.92 10.43
C ASN A 99 14.36 15.50 11.03
N VAL A 100 13.62 16.50 11.48
CA VAL A 100 12.26 16.36 12.00
C VAL A 100 11.29 16.96 10.99
N LEU A 101 10.29 16.17 10.61
CA LEU A 101 9.17 16.57 9.77
C LEU A 101 7.87 16.46 10.58
N GLY A 102 7.31 17.60 11.00
CA GLY A 102 6.22 17.58 11.98
C GLY A 102 6.70 16.94 13.30
N SER A 103 6.12 15.80 13.68
CA SER A 103 6.57 15.00 14.83
C SER A 103 7.41 13.76 14.43
N VAL A 104 7.75 13.59 13.15
CA VAL A 104 8.52 12.44 12.65
C VAL A 104 10.00 12.76 12.61
N TYR A 105 10.81 12.10 13.43
CA TYR A 105 12.27 12.16 13.41
C TYR A 105 12.83 10.96 12.62
N ILE A 106 13.44 11.22 11.46
CA ILE A 106 14.06 10.19 10.62
C ILE A 106 15.53 10.08 11.00
N TYR A 107 15.99 8.89 11.40
CA TYR A 107 17.36 8.69 11.87
C TYR A 107 18.19 7.72 11.01
N GLU A 108 17.54 6.90 10.16
CA GLU A 108 18.26 5.97 9.29
C GLU A 108 17.47 5.71 8.01
N ILE A 109 18.18 5.63 6.89
CA ILE A 109 17.63 5.20 5.60
C ILE A 109 18.58 4.14 5.04
N GLU A 110 18.03 2.96 4.78
CA GLU A 110 18.74 1.83 4.20
C GLU A 110 18.23 1.58 2.78
N ARG A 111 19.14 1.55 1.81
CA ARG A 111 18.84 1.18 0.42
C ARG A 111 19.08 -0.30 0.22
N ILE A 112 18.09 -0.95 -0.41
CA ILE A 112 18.18 -2.31 -0.91
C ILE A 112 17.80 -2.29 -2.38
N GLU A 113 18.66 -2.82 -3.26
CA GLU A 113 18.42 -2.78 -4.70
C GLU A 113 18.63 -4.16 -5.32
N THR A 114 17.75 -4.47 -6.27
CA THR A 114 17.86 -5.63 -7.17
C THR A 114 17.84 -5.16 -8.62
N SER A 115 17.93 -6.05 -9.58
CA SER A 115 17.82 -5.70 -11.00
C SER A 115 16.42 -5.16 -11.40
N LEU A 116 15.38 -5.42 -10.60
CA LEU A 116 13.98 -5.10 -10.91
C LEU A 116 13.39 -4.07 -9.95
N TRP A 117 13.90 -3.97 -8.72
CA TRP A 117 13.28 -3.26 -7.62
C TRP A 117 14.28 -2.41 -6.85
N LEU A 118 13.80 -1.26 -6.38
CA LEU A 118 14.48 -0.40 -5.45
C LEU A 118 13.64 -0.28 -4.17
N PHE A 119 14.26 -0.59 -3.04
CA PHE A 119 13.62 -0.44 -1.74
C PHE A 119 14.40 0.55 -0.87
N PHE A 120 13.67 1.35 -0.11
CA PHE A 120 14.24 2.15 0.96
C PHE A 120 13.49 1.86 2.25
N ASN A 121 14.19 1.32 3.23
CA ASN A 121 13.71 1.23 4.60
C ASN A 121 14.01 2.57 5.29
N ILE A 122 12.99 3.26 5.75
CA ILE A 122 13.09 4.53 6.48
C ILE A 122 12.75 4.24 7.93
N LYS A 123 13.77 4.28 8.80
CA LYS A 123 13.58 4.15 10.24
C LYS A 123 13.35 5.53 10.84
N TYR A 124 12.32 5.64 11.64
CA TYR A 124 11.91 6.89 12.23
C TYR A 124 11.40 6.72 13.66
N ARG A 125 11.37 7.83 14.38
CA ARG A 125 10.77 7.92 15.70
C ARG A 125 9.69 8.99 15.73
N VAL A 126 8.57 8.66 16.33
CA VAL A 126 7.51 9.60 16.72
C VAL A 126 7.28 9.38 18.20
N PHE A 127 7.74 10.30 19.05
CA PHE A 127 7.77 10.14 20.51
C PHE A 127 8.46 8.84 20.94
N ASP A 128 7.75 7.94 21.63
CA ASP A 128 8.27 6.65 22.12
C ASP A 128 8.12 5.52 21.08
N TYR A 129 7.57 5.80 19.91
CA TYR A 129 7.41 4.82 18.84
C TYR A 129 8.61 4.84 17.90
N ASP A 130 9.39 3.76 17.91
CA ASP A 130 10.44 3.49 16.92
C ASP A 130 9.90 2.56 15.86
N GLU A 131 9.73 3.06 14.63
CA GLU A 131 9.00 2.37 13.57
C GLU A 131 9.77 2.44 12.24
N LEU A 132 9.27 1.67 11.28
CA LEU A 132 9.81 1.60 9.92
C LEU A 132 8.70 1.77 8.90
N THR A 133 8.96 2.55 7.85
CA THR A 133 8.19 2.52 6.61
C THR A 133 9.10 2.17 5.44
N ARG A 134 8.52 1.57 4.41
CA ARG A 134 9.26 1.20 3.21
C ARG A 134 8.73 1.94 1.99
N ILE A 135 9.65 2.38 1.14
CA ILE A 135 9.35 2.87 -0.21
C ILE A 135 9.80 1.78 -1.17
N ASP A 136 8.89 1.30 -2.00
CA ASP A 136 9.13 0.29 -3.03
C ASP A 136 8.94 0.95 -4.40
N VAL A 137 9.94 0.86 -5.27
CA VAL A 137 9.85 1.33 -6.66
C VAL A 137 10.18 0.19 -7.60
N ASP A 138 9.20 -0.24 -8.40
CA ASP A 138 9.41 -1.16 -9.51
C ASP A 138 10.00 -0.39 -10.70
N TYR A 139 11.12 -0.86 -11.24
CA TYR A 139 11.78 -0.26 -12.39
C TYR A 139 11.08 -0.54 -13.72
N GLY A 140 10.20 -1.53 -13.74
CA GLY A 140 9.38 -1.83 -14.92
C GLY A 140 8.39 -0.72 -15.24
N PRO A 141 8.02 -0.57 -16.52
CA PRO A 141 7.03 0.44 -16.91
C PRO A 141 5.66 0.12 -16.33
N ALA A 142 4.88 1.17 -16.07
CA ALA A 142 3.49 1.03 -15.65
C ALA A 142 2.72 0.12 -16.61
N ARG A 143 2.05 -0.88 -16.05
CA ARG A 143 1.39 -1.97 -16.82
C ARG A 143 -0.04 -1.63 -17.23
N ALA A 144 -0.57 -0.50 -16.77
CA ALA A 144 -1.90 -0.01 -17.07
C ALA A 144 -1.94 1.52 -17.12
N SER A 145 -3.04 2.09 -17.59
CA SER A 145 -3.30 3.52 -17.52
C SER A 145 -3.33 3.99 -16.06
N PHE A 146 -3.01 5.24 -15.84
CA PHE A 146 -3.05 5.88 -14.53
C PHE A 146 -3.76 7.23 -14.59
N VAL A 147 -4.22 7.70 -13.45
CA VAL A 147 -4.96 8.94 -13.29
C VAL A 147 -4.35 9.79 -12.19
N LYS A 148 -4.51 11.10 -12.28
CA LYS A 148 -4.09 12.01 -11.21
C LYS A 148 -5.21 12.15 -10.18
N GLN A 149 -4.94 11.83 -8.92
CA GLN A 149 -5.92 11.88 -7.84
C GLN A 149 -5.38 12.65 -6.63
N LYS A 150 -6.30 13.31 -5.92
CA LYS A 150 -6.01 14.00 -4.66
C LYS A 150 -5.71 12.97 -3.56
N VAL A 151 -4.72 13.27 -2.72
CA VAL A 151 -4.37 12.49 -1.54
C VAL A 151 -5.20 12.93 -0.33
N TYR A 152 -5.82 11.99 0.37
CA TYR A 152 -6.44 12.23 1.68
C TYR A 152 -5.35 12.25 2.76
N ALA A 153 -4.83 13.44 3.03
CA ALA A 153 -3.70 13.66 3.93
C ALA A 153 -4.08 14.35 5.26
N GLU A 154 -5.31 14.84 5.37
CA GLU A 154 -5.81 15.43 6.62
C GLU A 154 -5.97 14.37 7.73
N PRO A 155 -5.72 14.74 9.00
CA PRO A 155 -5.32 16.07 9.49
C PRO A 155 -3.79 16.29 9.44
N TYR A 156 -3.02 15.41 8.87
CA TYR A 156 -1.56 15.39 8.96
C TYR A 156 -0.87 16.48 8.14
N ILE A 157 -1.44 16.78 6.97
CA ILE A 157 -0.92 17.77 6.03
C ILE A 157 -2.02 18.79 5.73
N SER A 158 -1.69 20.07 5.90
CA SER A 158 -2.62 21.18 5.64
C SER A 158 -2.69 21.59 4.17
N ASP A 159 -1.75 21.11 3.34
CA ASP A 159 -1.72 21.36 1.90
C ASP A 159 -2.44 20.27 1.12
N MET A 160 -3.07 20.64 0.02
CA MET A 160 -3.67 19.70 -0.93
C MET A 160 -2.67 19.31 -2.00
N PHE A 161 -2.47 18.03 -2.19
CA PHE A 161 -1.61 17.52 -3.24
C PHE A 161 -2.21 16.31 -3.96
N SER A 162 -1.67 16.01 -5.13
CA SER A 162 -2.16 14.92 -5.98
C SER A 162 -1.00 14.10 -6.51
N VAL A 163 -1.21 12.81 -6.68
CA VAL A 163 -0.25 11.86 -7.24
C VAL A 163 -0.88 11.14 -8.43
N ASP A 164 -0.04 10.62 -9.31
CA ASP A 164 -0.51 9.69 -10.33
C ASP A 164 -0.66 8.30 -9.68
N VAL A 165 -1.80 7.67 -9.89
CA VAL A 165 -2.20 6.42 -9.24
C VAL A 165 -2.94 5.53 -10.23
N TYR A 166 -2.86 4.21 -10.08
CA TYR A 166 -3.69 3.31 -10.86
C TYR A 166 -5.18 3.45 -10.50
N PRO A 167 -6.10 3.27 -11.48
CA PRO A 167 -7.53 3.11 -11.21
C PRO A 167 -7.77 2.03 -10.16
N VAL A 168 -8.82 2.18 -9.38
CA VAL A 168 -9.10 1.25 -8.27
C VAL A 168 -9.39 -0.18 -8.76
N GLU A 169 -9.93 -0.32 -9.96
CA GLU A 169 -10.15 -1.59 -10.66
C GLU A 169 -8.82 -2.30 -10.93
N THR A 170 -7.83 -1.57 -11.43
CA THR A 170 -6.46 -2.08 -11.60
C THR A 170 -5.83 -2.48 -10.27
N ILE A 171 -6.05 -1.68 -9.20
CA ILE A 171 -5.54 -2.03 -7.86
C ILE A 171 -6.20 -3.33 -7.35
N LEU A 172 -7.50 -3.54 -7.61
CA LEU A 172 -8.16 -4.80 -7.28
C LEU A 172 -7.50 -5.99 -8.02
N GLU A 173 -7.25 -5.86 -9.31
CA GLU A 173 -6.57 -6.87 -10.12
C GLU A 173 -5.17 -7.18 -9.58
N GLN A 174 -4.40 -6.13 -9.23
CA GLN A 174 -3.08 -6.29 -8.59
C GLN A 174 -3.18 -6.98 -7.23
N LYS A 175 -4.25 -6.75 -6.45
CA LYS A 175 -4.49 -7.43 -5.18
C LYS A 175 -4.79 -8.91 -5.35
N VAL A 176 -5.48 -9.32 -6.42
CA VAL A 176 -5.66 -10.74 -6.75
C VAL A 176 -4.32 -11.40 -7.07
N ILE A 177 -3.47 -10.76 -7.86
CA ILE A 177 -2.12 -11.28 -8.13
C ILE A 177 -1.27 -11.35 -6.86
N ALA A 178 -1.30 -10.31 -6.04
CA ALA A 178 -0.59 -10.30 -4.76
C ALA A 178 -1.07 -11.39 -3.79
N LEU A 179 -2.37 -11.70 -3.80
CA LEU A 179 -2.96 -12.81 -3.05
C LEU A 179 -2.39 -14.17 -3.48
N ILE A 180 -2.23 -14.37 -4.79
CA ILE A 180 -1.67 -15.59 -5.36
C ILE A 180 -0.17 -15.72 -5.06
N ASP A 181 0.56 -14.63 -5.18
CA ASP A 181 2.02 -14.59 -5.08
C ASP A 181 2.50 -14.70 -3.63
N ARG A 182 1.86 -13.99 -2.71
CA ARG A 182 2.31 -13.83 -1.32
C ARG A 182 1.49 -14.59 -0.29
N ASN A 183 0.28 -14.98 -0.62
CA ASN A 183 -0.64 -15.72 0.26
C ASN A 183 -0.90 -15.03 1.62
N THR A 184 -1.03 -13.69 1.64
CA THR A 184 -1.11 -12.94 2.88
C THR A 184 -2.54 -12.52 3.25
N ALA A 185 -2.83 -12.48 4.54
CA ALA A 185 -4.10 -12.00 5.07
C ALA A 185 -4.42 -10.55 4.65
N LYS A 186 -3.39 -9.70 4.49
CA LYS A 186 -3.56 -8.32 4.03
C LYS A 186 -4.06 -8.20 2.59
N ASP A 187 -3.69 -9.15 1.72
CA ASP A 187 -4.14 -9.18 0.33
C ASP A 187 -5.52 -9.81 0.22
N LEU A 188 -5.81 -10.86 0.98
CA LEU A 188 -7.16 -11.43 1.12
C LEU A 188 -8.17 -10.37 1.54
N TRP A 189 -7.87 -9.64 2.62
CA TRP A 189 -8.73 -8.55 3.08
C TRP A 189 -8.86 -7.43 2.04
N GLY A 190 -7.77 -7.11 1.35
CA GLY A 190 -7.78 -6.09 0.30
C GLY A 190 -8.75 -6.40 -0.83
N VAL A 191 -8.78 -7.65 -1.31
CA VAL A 191 -9.75 -8.11 -2.33
C VAL A 191 -11.17 -8.04 -1.76
N TYR A 192 -11.40 -8.56 -0.55
CA TYR A 192 -12.71 -8.49 0.11
C TYR A 192 -13.21 -7.05 0.23
N PHE A 193 -12.38 -6.15 0.74
CA PHE A 193 -12.75 -4.78 0.97
C PHE A 193 -13.10 -4.06 -0.34
N LEU A 194 -12.25 -4.16 -1.33
CA LEU A 194 -12.47 -3.49 -2.61
C LEU A 194 -13.73 -4.02 -3.31
N HIS A 195 -13.88 -5.32 -3.41
CA HIS A 195 -15.02 -5.89 -4.13
C HIS A 195 -16.29 -5.95 -3.28
N ILE A 196 -16.26 -6.64 -2.12
CA ILE A 196 -17.48 -6.91 -1.34
C ILE A 196 -17.96 -5.66 -0.60
N THR A 197 -17.03 -4.87 -0.03
CA THR A 197 -17.42 -3.70 0.77
C THR A 197 -17.65 -2.46 -0.09
N LYS A 198 -16.81 -2.25 -1.13
CA LYS A 198 -16.84 -1.03 -1.97
C LYS A 198 -17.46 -1.24 -3.36
N GLY A 199 -17.76 -2.48 -3.74
CA GLY A 199 -18.42 -2.79 -5.01
C GLY A 199 -17.54 -2.60 -6.25
N VAL A 200 -16.21 -2.52 -6.06
CA VAL A 200 -15.26 -2.42 -7.17
C VAL A 200 -15.27 -3.72 -7.96
N LYS A 201 -15.27 -3.62 -9.28
CA LYS A 201 -15.24 -4.77 -10.18
C LYS A 201 -13.96 -4.76 -11.00
N PRO A 202 -13.36 -5.93 -11.29
CA PRO A 202 -12.21 -5.97 -12.17
C PRO A 202 -12.61 -5.63 -13.62
N ASP A 203 -11.74 -4.96 -14.35
CA ASP A 203 -11.96 -4.62 -15.77
C ASP A 203 -11.79 -5.83 -16.69
N ASN A 204 -11.01 -6.83 -16.23
CA ASN A 204 -10.70 -8.03 -16.99
C ASN A 204 -11.16 -9.29 -16.25
N PRO A 205 -11.51 -10.38 -16.98
CA PRO A 205 -11.71 -11.68 -16.35
C PRO A 205 -10.46 -12.08 -15.56
N LEU A 206 -10.64 -12.57 -14.35
CA LEU A 206 -9.50 -12.95 -13.48
C LEU A 206 -8.62 -14.03 -14.14
N ARG A 207 -9.23 -14.94 -14.90
CA ARG A 207 -8.50 -15.94 -15.69
C ARG A 207 -7.45 -15.31 -16.60
N LYS A 208 -7.81 -14.24 -17.33
CA LYS A 208 -6.90 -13.56 -18.26
C LYS A 208 -5.72 -12.93 -17.51
N ILE A 209 -6.00 -12.30 -16.36
CA ILE A 209 -4.99 -11.68 -15.51
C ILE A 209 -4.01 -12.73 -14.99
N VAL A 210 -4.54 -13.87 -14.52
CA VAL A 210 -3.73 -14.99 -14.00
C VAL A 210 -2.93 -15.66 -15.12
N GLU A 211 -3.49 -15.85 -16.30
CA GLU A 211 -2.78 -16.41 -17.46
C GLU A 211 -1.61 -15.50 -17.88
N GLN A 212 -1.79 -14.17 -17.85
CA GLN A 212 -0.71 -13.22 -18.10
C GLN A 212 0.39 -13.34 -17.03
N TYR A 213 0.01 -13.34 -15.75
CA TYR A 213 0.95 -13.52 -14.64
C TYR A 213 1.75 -14.83 -14.74
N ASN A 214 1.07 -15.92 -15.06
CA ASN A 214 1.72 -17.22 -15.27
C ASN A 214 2.77 -17.18 -16.38
N GLY A 215 2.44 -16.54 -17.51
CA GLY A 215 3.36 -16.39 -18.64
C GLY A 215 4.60 -15.54 -18.30
N GLU A 216 4.41 -14.47 -17.52
CA GLU A 216 5.51 -13.58 -17.10
C GLU A 216 6.44 -14.21 -16.05
N ASN A 217 5.91 -15.07 -15.17
CA ASN A 217 6.63 -15.60 -14.02
C ASN A 217 6.93 -17.10 -14.11
N ASN A 218 6.57 -17.74 -15.25
CA ASN A 218 6.74 -19.18 -15.47
C ASN A 218 6.07 -20.02 -14.37
N THR A 219 4.84 -19.63 -14.00
CA THR A 219 3.99 -20.32 -13.03
C THR A 219 2.78 -20.97 -13.73
N ASP A 220 1.97 -21.73 -12.99
CA ASP A 220 0.83 -22.46 -13.55
C ASP A 220 -0.42 -22.38 -12.67
N PHE A 221 -0.69 -21.21 -12.10
CA PHE A 221 -1.89 -21.01 -11.28
C PHE A 221 -3.14 -21.17 -12.14
N ASP A 222 -4.10 -21.90 -11.59
CA ASP A 222 -5.45 -22.07 -12.10
C ASP A 222 -6.49 -21.78 -11.01
N LEU A 223 -7.77 -21.84 -11.35
CA LEU A 223 -8.85 -21.59 -10.39
C LEU A 223 -8.72 -22.46 -9.13
N ARG A 224 -8.37 -23.76 -9.28
CA ARG A 224 -8.28 -24.67 -8.13
C ARG A 224 -7.16 -24.31 -7.19
N LYS A 225 -5.98 -23.98 -7.72
CA LYS A 225 -4.83 -23.55 -6.93
C LYS A 225 -5.12 -22.25 -6.19
N ILE A 226 -5.81 -21.30 -6.82
CA ILE A 226 -6.17 -20.03 -6.19
C ILE A 226 -7.19 -20.25 -5.07
N LEU A 227 -8.22 -21.08 -5.31
CA LEU A 227 -9.18 -21.41 -4.26
C LEU A 227 -8.53 -22.16 -3.10
N PHE A 228 -7.58 -23.05 -3.36
CA PHE A 228 -6.79 -23.71 -2.32
C PHE A 228 -5.97 -22.69 -1.49
N ILE A 229 -5.39 -21.67 -2.12
CA ILE A 229 -4.69 -20.59 -1.38
C ILE A 229 -5.67 -19.88 -0.43
N VAL A 230 -6.84 -19.52 -0.92
CA VAL A 230 -7.85 -18.82 -0.13
C VAL A 230 -8.37 -19.68 1.04
N ASP A 231 -8.59 -20.96 0.80
CA ASP A 231 -9.25 -21.86 1.76
C ASP A 231 -8.27 -22.44 2.78
N ASP A 232 -7.03 -22.76 2.40
CA ASP A 232 -6.15 -23.64 3.17
C ASP A 232 -4.77 -23.05 3.50
N ILE A 233 -4.32 -22.03 2.75
CA ILE A 233 -2.96 -21.50 2.93
C ILE A 233 -2.95 -20.24 3.80
N ILE A 234 -3.94 -19.34 3.62
CA ILE A 234 -3.94 -18.05 4.33
C ILE A 234 -4.29 -18.27 5.80
N SER A 235 -3.38 -17.84 6.67
CA SER A 235 -3.47 -18.04 8.11
C SER A 235 -4.54 -17.14 8.76
N GLU A 236 -5.43 -17.76 9.55
CA GLU A 236 -6.37 -17.03 10.39
C GLU A 236 -5.65 -16.22 11.46
N SER A 237 -4.57 -16.74 12.04
CA SER A 237 -3.79 -16.03 13.06
C SER A 237 -3.18 -14.73 12.51
N ASP A 238 -2.67 -14.73 11.26
CA ASP A 238 -2.16 -13.53 10.62
C ASP A 238 -3.28 -12.53 10.33
N PHE A 239 -4.47 -13.02 9.99
CA PHE A 239 -5.64 -12.17 9.81
C PHE A 239 -6.08 -11.51 11.12
N MET A 240 -6.05 -12.26 12.23
CA MET A 240 -6.38 -11.72 13.56
C MET A 240 -5.40 -10.62 13.97
N ILE A 241 -4.09 -10.84 13.83
CA ILE A 241 -3.05 -9.81 14.09
C ILE A 241 -3.29 -8.56 13.22
N LEU A 242 -3.54 -8.76 11.92
CA LEU A 242 -3.86 -7.65 11.01
C LEU A 242 -5.09 -6.88 11.47
N SER A 243 -6.14 -7.59 11.92
CA SER A 243 -7.40 -6.99 12.34
C SER A 243 -7.27 -6.17 13.63
N GLU A 244 -6.50 -6.66 14.59
CA GLU A 244 -6.31 -5.99 15.88
C GLU A 244 -5.48 -4.71 15.74
N ILE A 245 -4.44 -4.74 14.90
CA ILE A 245 -3.51 -3.61 14.78
C ILE A 245 -4.03 -2.56 13.79
N TYR A 246 -4.48 -2.98 12.61
CA TYR A 246 -4.64 -2.09 11.46
C TYR A 246 -6.08 -1.88 10.98
N MET A 247 -7.05 -2.65 11.46
CA MET A 247 -8.41 -2.52 10.98
C MET A 247 -9.28 -1.70 11.93
N PRO A 248 -9.89 -0.58 11.49
CA PRO A 248 -10.91 0.11 12.27
C PRO A 248 -12.04 -0.81 12.72
N SER A 249 -12.62 -0.53 13.90
CA SER A 249 -13.62 -1.40 14.51
C SER A 249 -14.93 -1.50 13.71
N ASN A 250 -15.19 -0.56 12.83
CA ASN A 250 -16.38 -0.52 11.97
C ASN A 250 -16.27 -1.33 10.68
N ILE A 251 -15.13 -1.99 10.42
CA ILE A 251 -14.95 -2.82 9.23
C ILE A 251 -14.96 -4.32 9.57
N GLN A 252 -15.15 -5.14 8.53
CA GLN A 252 -15.30 -6.59 8.71
C GLN A 252 -14.00 -7.23 9.20
N ARG A 253 -14.07 -7.92 10.36
CA ARG A 253 -12.96 -8.62 11.03
C ARG A 253 -13.20 -10.13 11.15
N ASP A 254 -14.30 -10.66 10.62
CA ASP A 254 -14.61 -12.09 10.61
C ASP A 254 -13.84 -12.75 9.46
N PHE A 255 -12.87 -13.60 9.79
CA PHE A 255 -12.01 -14.28 8.83
C PHE A 255 -12.78 -15.19 7.88
N ASP A 256 -13.70 -15.99 8.39
CA ASP A 256 -14.47 -16.93 7.58
C ASP A 256 -15.39 -16.20 6.59
N LYS A 257 -15.95 -15.08 7.00
CA LYS A 257 -16.77 -14.25 6.13
C LYS A 257 -15.93 -13.59 5.03
N VAL A 258 -14.75 -13.09 5.39
CA VAL A 258 -13.81 -12.50 4.43
C VAL A 258 -13.35 -13.55 3.42
N ARG A 259 -12.92 -14.71 3.90
CA ARG A 259 -12.48 -15.84 3.06
C ARG A 259 -13.55 -16.29 2.09
N ARG A 260 -14.77 -16.52 2.58
CA ARG A 260 -15.92 -16.92 1.76
C ARG A 260 -16.27 -15.88 0.69
N GLY A 261 -16.30 -14.60 1.04
CA GLY A 261 -16.58 -13.54 0.08
C GLY A 261 -15.53 -13.43 -1.02
N VAL A 262 -14.24 -13.61 -0.69
CA VAL A 262 -13.17 -13.63 -1.69
C VAL A 262 -13.27 -14.86 -2.59
N ARG A 263 -13.60 -16.02 -2.03
CA ARG A 263 -13.84 -17.24 -2.78
C ARG A 263 -14.95 -17.04 -3.84
N GLU A 264 -16.12 -16.56 -3.39
CA GLU A 264 -17.27 -16.28 -4.26
C GLU A 264 -16.91 -15.28 -5.36
N PHE A 265 -16.18 -14.23 -5.03
CA PHE A 265 -15.67 -13.26 -6.00
C PHE A 265 -14.79 -13.91 -7.07
N ILE A 266 -13.83 -14.76 -6.67
CA ILE A 266 -12.92 -15.43 -7.60
C ILE A 266 -13.71 -16.36 -8.53
N GLU A 267 -14.66 -17.13 -8.02
CA GLU A 267 -15.51 -18.02 -8.81
C GLU A 267 -16.38 -17.23 -9.81
N GLU A 268 -17.01 -16.13 -9.37
CA GLU A 268 -17.87 -15.28 -10.18
C GLU A 268 -17.10 -14.61 -11.33
N TYR A 269 -15.94 -14.01 -11.02
CA TYR A 269 -15.17 -13.20 -11.98
C TYR A 269 -14.11 -13.98 -12.75
N TRP A 270 -14.00 -15.28 -12.55
CA TRP A 270 -13.01 -16.10 -13.28
C TRP A 270 -13.17 -16.05 -14.80
N ASN A 271 -14.40 -16.17 -15.29
CA ASN A 271 -14.74 -16.19 -16.72
C ASN A 271 -15.76 -15.11 -17.11
N PHE A 272 -15.97 -14.09 -16.28
CA PHE A 272 -16.93 -13.06 -16.63
C PHE A 272 -16.54 -12.37 -17.96
N ARG A 273 -17.55 -11.87 -18.71
CA ARG A 273 -17.36 -11.22 -20.02
C ARG A 273 -17.71 -9.75 -19.97
#